data_06fa0f8a351fa8c18337082b9796fe48
#
_entry.id   06fa0f8a351fa8c18337082b9796fe48
#
_cell.length_a   1.000
_cell.length_b   1.000
_cell.length_c   1.000
_cell.angle_alpha   90.00
_cell.angle_beta   90.00
_cell.angle_gamma   90.00
#
_symmetry.space_group_name_H-M   'P 1'
#
loop_
_entity.id
_entity.type
_entity.pdbx_description
1 polymer ?
#
loop_
_entity_poly.entity_id
_entity_poly.type
_entity_poly.pdbx_seq_one_letter_code
_entity_poly.pdbx_strand_id
1 'polypeptide(L)'
;MMTNYPTGVQEPPKSAIKLPKKGNKFNAHKISIDGHHFDSKAEGAYYLHLKNLKLDFKIHEKFETLPSFDLQNPRKHVRGCTYTPDFSIYEHGKLVSVVDVKGGRATLTRASVLRMKMFMAKYQIPVVIAEHDAKNGIFEEY
;
A
#
# COMPACT_ATOMS: atom_id res chain seq x y z
N MET A 1 17.15 -18.37 -5.61
CA MET A 1 16.09 -19.39 -5.59
C MET A 1 16.39 -20.39 -6.71
N MET A 2 16.66 -21.63 -6.36
CA MET A 2 16.87 -22.67 -7.36
C MET A 2 15.53 -23.13 -7.93
N THR A 3 15.36 -23.03 -9.25
CA THR A 3 14.23 -23.60 -9.97
C THR A 3 14.56 -25.07 -10.27
N ASN A 4 13.82 -26.01 -9.66
CA ASN A 4 13.92 -27.43 -9.99
C ASN A 4 12.99 -27.73 -11.16
N TYR A 5 13.58 -28.08 -12.29
CA TYR A 5 12.82 -28.61 -13.45
C TYR A 5 12.67 -30.12 -13.31
N PRO A 6 11.53 -30.69 -13.74
CA PRO A 6 11.38 -32.13 -13.79
C PRO A 6 12.46 -32.77 -14.69
N THR A 7 12.89 -33.98 -14.36
CA THR A 7 13.90 -34.72 -15.13
C THR A 7 13.43 -34.90 -16.59
N GLY A 8 14.25 -34.43 -17.56
CA GLY A 8 13.93 -34.48 -18.98
C GLY A 8 13.40 -33.18 -19.60
N VAL A 9 13.20 -32.14 -18.80
CA VAL A 9 12.84 -30.82 -19.32
C VAL A 9 14.13 -29.99 -19.44
N GLN A 10 14.42 -29.52 -20.66
CA GLN A 10 15.55 -28.59 -20.88
C GLN A 10 15.24 -27.22 -20.35
N GLU A 11 16.20 -26.62 -19.62
CA GLU A 11 16.11 -25.21 -19.27
C GLU A 11 16.03 -24.36 -20.56
N PRO A 12 15.11 -23.40 -20.61
CA PRO A 12 15.08 -22.46 -21.72
C PRO A 12 16.42 -21.68 -21.77
N PRO A 13 16.94 -21.41 -22.97
CA PRO A 13 18.23 -20.71 -23.10
C PRO A 13 18.16 -19.35 -22.39
N LYS A 14 19.12 -19.11 -21.51
CA LYS A 14 19.22 -17.88 -20.68
C LYS A 14 19.21 -16.57 -21.49
N SER A 15 19.50 -16.63 -22.78
CA SER A 15 19.49 -15.49 -23.70
C SER A 15 18.11 -15.12 -24.24
N ALA A 16 17.09 -15.98 -24.09
CA ALA A 16 15.78 -15.81 -24.71
C ALA A 16 14.74 -15.13 -23.78
N ILE A 17 15.01 -15.02 -22.48
CA ILE A 17 14.07 -14.43 -21.52
C ILE A 17 14.62 -13.05 -21.10
N LYS A 18 14.34 -12.04 -21.92
CA LYS A 18 14.34 -10.67 -21.38
C LYS A 18 13.09 -10.54 -20.51
N LEU A 19 13.25 -10.75 -19.19
CA LEU A 19 12.23 -10.38 -18.26
C LEU A 19 11.90 -8.89 -18.48
N PRO A 20 10.62 -8.54 -18.62
CA PRO A 20 10.25 -7.14 -18.70
C PRO A 20 10.84 -6.42 -17.50
N LYS A 21 11.49 -5.29 -17.72
CA LYS A 21 11.92 -4.41 -16.65
C LYS A 21 10.70 -4.22 -15.76
N LYS A 22 10.82 -4.43 -14.44
CA LYS A 22 9.75 -4.16 -13.49
C LYS A 22 9.30 -2.71 -13.70
N GLY A 23 8.25 -2.54 -14.47
CA GLY A 23 7.53 -1.28 -14.55
C GLY A 23 6.84 -1.02 -13.21
N ASN A 24 6.55 0.23 -12.93
CA ASN A 24 5.75 0.58 -11.77
C ASN A 24 4.42 -0.18 -11.84
N LYS A 25 4.02 -0.78 -10.72
CA LYS A 25 2.75 -1.48 -10.60
C LYS A 25 1.62 -0.53 -11.03
N PHE A 26 0.75 -0.96 -11.95
CA PHE A 26 -0.37 -0.16 -12.48
C PHE A 26 0.04 1.15 -13.18
N ASN A 27 1.23 1.22 -13.79
CA ASN A 27 1.73 2.42 -14.47
C ASN A 27 1.75 3.69 -13.60
N ALA A 28 1.92 3.54 -12.29
CA ALA A 28 2.03 4.66 -11.37
C ALA A 28 3.29 5.49 -11.64
N HIS A 29 3.14 6.81 -11.67
CA HIS A 29 4.24 7.76 -11.81
C HIS A 29 4.61 8.34 -10.46
N LYS A 30 5.87 8.16 -10.05
CA LYS A 30 6.41 8.76 -8.83
C LYS A 30 6.55 10.26 -8.98
N ILE A 31 6.14 11.01 -7.97
CA ILE A 31 6.29 12.46 -7.91
C ILE A 31 6.80 12.92 -6.55
N SER A 32 7.35 14.13 -6.50
CA SER A 32 7.78 14.77 -5.26
C SER A 32 7.09 16.12 -5.10
N ILE A 33 6.53 16.36 -3.92
CA ILE A 33 5.87 17.62 -3.54
C ILE A 33 6.31 17.97 -2.12
N ASP A 34 6.75 19.21 -1.89
CA ASP A 34 7.19 19.71 -0.58
C ASP A 34 8.25 18.82 0.11
N GLY A 35 9.13 18.19 -0.68
CA GLY A 35 10.14 17.26 -0.17
C GLY A 35 9.63 15.86 0.16
N HIS A 36 8.33 15.59 0.00
CA HIS A 36 7.74 14.26 0.17
C HIS A 36 7.68 13.52 -1.15
N HIS A 37 8.03 12.22 -1.11
CA HIS A 37 7.99 11.33 -2.27
C HIS A 37 6.70 10.52 -2.26
N PHE A 38 5.96 10.59 -3.36
CA PHE A 38 4.72 9.84 -3.56
C PHE A 38 4.88 8.83 -4.69
N ASP A 39 4.32 7.65 -4.50
CA ASP A 39 4.41 6.56 -5.47
C ASP A 39 3.47 6.76 -6.68
N SER A 40 2.54 7.70 -6.58
CA SER A 40 1.62 8.03 -7.67
C SER A 40 1.24 9.50 -7.69
N LYS A 41 0.78 9.97 -8.85
CA LYS A 41 0.21 11.32 -8.99
C LYS A 41 -1.07 11.48 -8.16
N ALA A 42 -1.85 10.41 -8.02
CA ALA A 42 -3.08 10.43 -7.21
C ALA A 42 -2.77 10.71 -5.74
N GLU A 43 -1.74 10.07 -5.17
CA GLU A 43 -1.29 10.35 -3.80
C GLU A 43 -0.84 11.80 -3.63
N GLY A 44 -0.05 12.32 -4.56
CA GLY A 44 0.38 13.72 -4.54
C GLY A 44 -0.78 14.69 -4.62
N ALA A 45 -1.78 14.41 -5.47
CA ALA A 45 -2.99 15.22 -5.57
C ALA A 45 -3.80 15.18 -4.27
N TYR A 46 -3.90 14.03 -3.63
CA TYR A 46 -4.58 13.91 -2.33
C TYR A 46 -3.84 14.67 -1.22
N TYR A 47 -2.51 14.62 -1.22
CA TYR A 47 -1.69 15.42 -0.31
C TYR A 47 -2.04 16.92 -0.40
N LEU A 48 -2.12 17.47 -1.62
CA LEU A 48 -2.51 18.86 -1.83
C LEU A 48 -3.95 19.14 -1.38
N HIS A 49 -4.84 18.18 -1.60
CA HIS A 49 -6.23 18.25 -1.14
C HIS A 49 -6.30 18.35 0.40
N LEU A 50 -5.56 17.52 1.12
CA LEU A 50 -5.51 17.57 2.58
C LEU A 50 -4.90 18.89 3.09
N LYS A 51 -3.87 19.41 2.43
CA LYS A 51 -3.28 20.71 2.76
C LYS A 51 -4.29 21.86 2.59
N ASN A 52 -5.04 21.82 1.49
CA ASN A 52 -6.08 22.84 1.23
C ASN A 52 -7.20 22.81 2.28
N LEU A 53 -7.55 21.62 2.78
CA LEU A 53 -8.52 21.46 3.87
C LEU A 53 -7.96 21.83 5.25
N LYS A 54 -6.66 22.07 5.35
CA LYS A 54 -5.93 22.38 6.60
C LYS A 54 -6.13 21.33 7.69
N LEU A 55 -6.19 20.07 7.29
CA LEU A 55 -6.28 18.94 8.19
C LEU A 55 -4.92 18.60 8.79
N ASP A 56 -4.93 18.07 10.01
CA ASP A 56 -3.75 17.47 10.62
C ASP A 56 -3.60 16.04 10.13
N PHE A 57 -2.48 15.72 9.51
CA PHE A 57 -2.26 14.39 8.92
C PHE A 57 -0.77 14.01 8.91
N LYS A 58 -0.52 12.71 8.84
CA LYS A 58 0.82 12.14 8.63
C LYS A 58 0.84 11.33 7.35
N ILE A 59 2.01 11.22 6.75
CA ILE A 59 2.24 10.51 5.49
C ILE A 59 2.96 9.20 5.79
N HIS A 60 2.49 8.10 5.20
CA HIS A 60 3.13 6.78 5.25
C HIS A 60 3.47 6.32 6.68
N GLU A 61 2.59 6.58 7.63
CA GLU A 61 2.74 6.11 9.00
C GLU A 61 2.52 4.60 9.07
N LYS A 62 3.42 3.91 9.75
CA LYS A 62 3.39 2.46 9.86
C LYS A 62 2.66 2.01 11.12
N PHE A 63 1.70 1.12 10.97
CA PHE A 63 0.94 0.51 12.06
C PHE A 63 1.18 -0.99 12.13
N GLU A 64 1.52 -1.49 13.32
CA GLU A 64 1.59 -2.92 13.56
C GLU A 64 0.18 -3.51 13.63
N THR A 65 -0.11 -4.52 12.83
CA THR A 65 -1.41 -5.20 12.81
C THR A 65 -1.35 -6.58 13.45
N LEU A 66 -0.23 -7.25 13.35
CA LEU A 66 0.05 -8.53 14.00
C LEU A 66 1.47 -8.48 14.55
N PRO A 67 1.67 -8.59 15.87
CA PRO A 67 3.03 -8.69 16.41
C PRO A 67 3.70 -9.98 15.94
N SER A 68 5.04 -9.97 15.85
CA SER A 68 5.80 -11.20 15.63
C SER A 68 5.63 -12.14 16.82
N PHE A 69 5.72 -13.43 16.58
CA PHE A 69 5.57 -14.45 17.62
C PHE A 69 6.40 -15.69 17.31
N ASP A 70 6.60 -16.50 18.33
CA ASP A 70 7.34 -17.76 18.22
C ASP A 70 6.41 -18.95 18.44
N LEU A 71 6.42 -19.87 17.48
CA LEU A 71 5.83 -21.19 17.65
C LEU A 71 6.76 -22.03 18.52
N GLN A 72 6.19 -22.87 19.36
CA GLN A 72 6.96 -23.74 20.25
C GLN A 72 7.17 -25.14 19.66
N ASN A 73 6.22 -25.62 18.84
CA ASN A 73 6.30 -26.96 18.27
C ASN A 73 5.74 -26.98 16.81
N PRO A 74 6.58 -27.00 15.79
CA PRO A 74 8.04 -26.86 15.83
C PRO A 74 8.45 -25.45 16.25
N ARG A 75 9.65 -25.30 16.81
CA ARG A 75 10.17 -23.98 17.16
C ARG A 75 10.44 -23.16 15.90
N LYS A 76 9.73 -22.06 15.76
CA LYS A 76 9.80 -21.21 14.57
C LYS A 76 9.39 -19.79 14.91
N HIS A 77 10.23 -18.83 14.53
CA HIS A 77 9.86 -17.42 14.59
C HIS A 77 8.95 -17.04 13.42
N VAL A 78 7.83 -16.42 13.70
CA VAL A 78 6.87 -15.91 12.71
C VAL A 78 6.89 -14.38 12.73
N ARG A 79 7.19 -13.78 11.60
CA ARG A 79 7.19 -12.33 11.44
C ARG A 79 5.80 -11.76 11.62
N GLY A 80 5.73 -10.58 12.22
CA GLY A 80 4.49 -9.81 12.31
C GLY A 80 4.08 -9.19 10.98
N CYS A 81 2.93 -8.55 10.99
CA CYS A 81 2.39 -7.79 9.88
C CYS A 81 2.24 -6.33 10.23
N THR A 82 2.42 -5.47 9.25
CA THR A 82 2.19 -4.04 9.36
C THR A 82 1.27 -3.55 8.25
N TYR A 83 0.60 -2.43 8.51
CA TYR A 83 -0.15 -1.70 7.51
C TYR A 83 0.37 -0.26 7.44
N THR A 84 0.64 0.22 6.24
CA THR A 84 1.12 1.58 5.99
C THR A 84 0.15 2.26 5.04
N PRO A 85 -0.87 2.97 5.58
CA PRO A 85 -1.77 3.77 4.74
C PRO A 85 -1.01 4.94 4.11
N ASP A 86 -1.54 5.50 3.04
CA ASP A 86 -0.95 6.66 2.40
C ASP A 86 -1.00 7.88 3.33
N PHE A 87 -2.10 8.07 4.03
CA PHE A 87 -2.30 9.18 4.97
C PHE A 87 -3.00 8.73 6.24
N SER A 88 -2.65 9.35 7.36
CA SER A 88 -3.33 9.18 8.64
C SER A 88 -3.88 10.54 9.08
N ILE A 89 -5.18 10.61 9.33
CA ILE A 89 -5.88 11.86 9.67
C ILE A 89 -6.09 11.94 11.18
N TYR A 90 -5.72 13.08 11.74
CA TYR A 90 -5.81 13.35 13.18
C TYR A 90 -6.75 14.50 13.46
N GLU A 91 -7.51 14.38 14.53
CA GLU A 91 -8.31 15.46 15.11
C GLU A 91 -7.98 15.57 16.60
N HIS A 92 -7.57 16.78 17.03
CA HIS A 92 -7.18 17.03 18.42
C HIS A 92 -6.15 16.02 18.96
N GLY A 93 -5.18 15.67 18.12
CA GLY A 93 -4.12 14.72 18.47
C GLY A 93 -4.53 13.25 18.45
N LYS A 94 -5.77 12.93 18.09
CA LYS A 94 -6.27 11.55 18.00
C LYS A 94 -6.41 11.11 16.55
N LEU A 95 -5.99 9.89 16.27
CA LEU A 95 -6.20 9.26 14.96
C LEU A 95 -7.70 9.01 14.76
N VAL A 96 -8.28 9.58 13.70
CA VAL A 96 -9.72 9.43 13.41
C VAL A 96 -9.99 8.60 12.16
N SER A 97 -9.08 8.61 11.21
CA SER A 97 -9.17 7.76 10.01
C SER A 97 -7.82 7.60 9.36
N VAL A 98 -7.70 6.61 8.52
CA VAL A 98 -6.56 6.47 7.59
C VAL A 98 -7.08 6.40 6.17
N VAL A 99 -6.28 6.85 5.22
CA VAL A 99 -6.67 6.95 3.81
C VAL A 99 -5.70 6.17 2.96
N ASP A 100 -6.26 5.38 2.08
CA ASP A 100 -5.52 4.65 1.05
C ASP A 100 -5.99 5.20 -0.31
N VAL A 101 -5.07 5.82 -1.05
CA VAL A 101 -5.39 6.47 -2.32
C VAL A 101 -5.22 5.47 -3.45
N LYS A 102 -6.25 5.36 -4.29
CA LYS A 102 -6.26 4.46 -5.44
C LYS A 102 -6.51 5.25 -6.73
N GLY A 103 -5.80 4.88 -7.79
CA GLY A 103 -6.03 5.40 -9.14
C GLY A 103 -7.25 4.76 -9.81
N GLY A 104 -7.86 3.75 -9.21
CA GLY A 104 -9.02 3.04 -9.68
C GLY A 104 -9.23 1.73 -8.92
N ARG A 105 -10.42 1.15 -9.00
CA ARG A 105 -10.79 -0.09 -8.28
C ARG A 105 -9.89 -1.28 -8.61
N ALA A 106 -9.36 -1.34 -9.83
CA ALA A 106 -8.44 -2.40 -10.25
C ALA A 106 -7.14 -2.46 -9.42
N THR A 107 -6.80 -1.39 -8.70
CA THR A 107 -5.62 -1.35 -7.82
C THR A 107 -5.87 -1.95 -6.43
N LEU A 108 -7.13 -2.24 -6.07
CA LEU A 108 -7.49 -2.93 -4.83
C LEU A 108 -7.20 -4.43 -4.96
N THR A 109 -6.13 -4.90 -4.35
CA THR A 109 -5.79 -6.31 -4.29
C THR A 109 -6.38 -6.98 -3.05
N ARG A 110 -6.54 -8.31 -3.09
CA ARG A 110 -6.98 -9.08 -1.90
C ARG A 110 -6.02 -8.90 -0.72
N ALA A 111 -4.72 -8.82 -0.98
CA ALA A 111 -3.71 -8.58 0.04
C ALA A 111 -3.86 -7.20 0.70
N SER A 112 -4.12 -6.14 -0.09
CA SER A 112 -4.35 -4.80 0.44
C SER A 112 -5.62 -4.73 1.30
N VAL A 113 -6.70 -5.35 0.82
CA VAL A 113 -7.97 -5.41 1.56
C VAL A 113 -7.79 -6.16 2.89
N LEU A 114 -7.04 -7.25 2.90
CA LEU A 114 -6.76 -7.99 4.14
C LEU A 114 -5.99 -7.14 5.14
N ARG A 115 -4.96 -6.41 4.70
CA ARG A 115 -4.20 -5.49 5.57
C ARG A 115 -5.09 -4.41 6.17
N MET A 116 -5.98 -3.83 5.37
CA MET A 116 -6.96 -2.84 5.84
C MET A 116 -7.89 -3.41 6.91
N LYS A 117 -8.40 -4.63 6.69
CA LYS A 117 -9.26 -5.33 7.66
C LYS A 117 -8.55 -5.60 8.97
N MET A 118 -7.30 -6.05 8.91
CA MET A 118 -6.48 -6.31 10.11
C MET A 118 -6.24 -5.02 10.90
N PHE A 119 -5.97 -3.91 10.21
CA PHE A 119 -5.83 -2.61 10.83
C PHE A 119 -7.13 -2.17 11.52
N MET A 120 -8.25 -2.21 10.80
CA MET A 120 -9.55 -1.81 11.35
C MET A 120 -9.97 -2.67 12.55
N ALA A 121 -9.68 -3.95 12.51
CA ALA A 121 -9.98 -4.86 13.64
C ALA A 121 -9.19 -4.50 14.90
N LYS A 122 -7.90 -4.19 14.74
CA LYS A 122 -7.02 -3.89 15.87
C LYS A 122 -7.24 -2.48 16.44
N TYR A 123 -7.28 -1.48 15.60
CA TYR A 123 -7.31 -0.07 16.01
C TYR A 123 -8.71 0.51 16.13
N GLN A 124 -9.72 -0.14 15.57
CA GLN A 124 -11.11 0.36 15.53
C GLN A 124 -11.21 1.75 14.88
N ILE A 125 -10.37 1.96 13.87
CA ILE A 125 -10.29 3.19 13.07
C ILE A 125 -10.67 2.84 11.62
N PRO A 126 -11.54 3.61 10.95
CA PRO A 126 -11.93 3.32 9.58
C PRO A 126 -10.79 3.55 8.60
N VAL A 127 -10.69 2.71 7.60
CA VAL A 127 -9.89 2.92 6.40
C VAL A 127 -10.80 3.51 5.33
N VAL A 128 -10.43 4.69 4.84
CA VAL A 128 -11.11 5.36 3.75
C VAL A 128 -10.33 5.11 2.47
N ILE A 129 -11.01 4.68 1.43
CA ILE A 129 -10.41 4.53 0.10
C ILE A 129 -10.77 5.77 -0.70
N ALA A 130 -9.75 6.53 -1.11
CA ALA A 130 -9.90 7.71 -1.95
C ALA A 130 -9.55 7.34 -3.39
N GLU A 131 -10.56 7.25 -4.25
CA GLU A 131 -10.40 6.96 -5.66
C GLU A 131 -10.30 8.27 -6.46
N HIS A 132 -9.21 8.43 -7.19
CA HIS A 132 -8.95 9.64 -7.97
C HIS A 132 -9.57 9.54 -9.35
N ASP A 133 -10.47 10.45 -9.68
CA ASP A 133 -10.93 10.68 -11.04
C ASP A 133 -9.97 11.67 -11.75
N ALA A 134 -9.09 11.12 -12.59
CA ALA A 134 -8.09 11.90 -13.30
C ALA A 134 -8.71 12.91 -14.31
N LYS A 135 -9.92 12.65 -14.80
CA LYS A 135 -10.59 13.54 -15.77
C LYS A 135 -11.15 14.80 -15.11
N ASN A 136 -11.72 14.65 -13.92
CA ASN A 136 -12.39 15.74 -13.20
C ASN A 136 -11.56 16.30 -12.05
N GLY A 137 -10.44 15.64 -11.69
CA GLY A 137 -9.57 16.05 -10.59
C GLY A 137 -10.21 15.92 -9.21
N ILE A 138 -11.25 15.11 -9.06
CA ILE A 138 -11.98 14.89 -7.83
C ILE A 138 -11.67 13.53 -7.23
N PHE A 139 -11.93 13.37 -5.92
CA PHE A 139 -11.80 12.11 -5.20
C PHE A 139 -13.18 11.61 -4.78
N GLU A 140 -13.43 10.33 -5.04
CA GLU A 140 -14.53 9.59 -4.43
C GLU A 140 -13.99 8.82 -3.23
N GLU A 141 -14.60 9.01 -2.07
CA GLU A 141 -14.22 8.35 -0.81
C GLU A 141 -15.30 7.33 -0.41
N TYR A 142 -14.83 6.13 -0.02
CA TYR A 142 -15.72 5.07 0.43
C TYR A 142 -15.03 4.08 1.40
#